data_964aefb8842915915f9766f34df37f63
#
_entry.id   964aefb8842915915f9766f34df37f63
#
_cell.length_a   1.000
_cell.length_b   1.000
_cell.length_c   1.000
_cell.angle_alpha   90.00
_cell.angle_beta   90.00
_cell.angle_gamma   90.00
#
_symmetry.space_group_name_H-M   'P 1'
#
loop_
_entity.id
_entity.type
_entity.pdbx_description
1 polymer ?
#
loop_
_entity_poly.entity_id
_entity_poly.type
_entity_poly.pdbx_seq_one_letter_code
_entity_poly.pdbx_strand_id
1 'polypeptide(L)'
;MAIRPGEASGRASGRTALETIGLGKRYGRRWALRDCTFRLPAGRICALAGPPGAGTSTLLSLASGLLRPTEGTVRVCGESGPAGRARVAHVTQGKPLYPRLTVAETLRLGRELNPGRWNDRCAEQIVRDGGLSLGARAGVLPEGQRTVLAFALAFAREPELLLLDDPLDGLDPLDRHRIAALLLARSAERATTVVLSSQALAELDGICDYLLVLGGGRVRLAGEADDVVGMHTLVMGERRGEGLPREIAAHTVIDTQLSGRHFTALVRRKGPLAPGPWEAAEPSLEELLLGYLRAPGAPGLIAPSAEPVSSRRPHRPGGRPGIPGMPRNGRPGTAGVPGGTPHTSYHHHSGKGAAA
;
A
#
# COMPACT_ATOMS: atom_id res chain seq x y z
N MET A 1 -29.98 2.44 -11.24
CA MET A 1 -29.91 3.38 -10.10
C MET A 1 -28.58 3.13 -9.43
N ALA A 2 -27.55 3.90 -9.83
CA ALA A 2 -26.18 3.71 -9.36
C ALA A 2 -26.05 4.36 -7.97
N ILE A 3 -25.73 3.58 -6.98
CA ILE A 3 -25.40 4.06 -5.63
C ILE A 3 -23.99 4.65 -5.72
N ARG A 4 -23.88 5.98 -5.59
CA ARG A 4 -22.57 6.65 -5.47
C ARG A 4 -21.92 6.27 -4.14
N PRO A 5 -20.65 5.85 -4.09
CA PRO A 5 -19.96 5.43 -2.85
C PRO A 5 -19.49 6.63 -1.99
N GLY A 6 -20.23 7.72 -1.95
CA GLY A 6 -19.79 8.97 -1.32
C GLY A 6 -20.28 9.28 0.09
N GLU A 7 -21.24 8.56 0.67
CA GLU A 7 -21.91 9.03 1.91
C GLU A 7 -21.50 8.30 3.22
N ALA A 8 -20.64 7.28 3.18
CA ALA A 8 -20.14 6.61 4.39
C ALA A 8 -18.83 7.21 4.96
N SER A 9 -18.29 8.27 4.36
CA SER A 9 -16.93 8.80 4.60
C SER A 9 -16.73 9.64 5.87
N GLY A 10 -17.75 9.84 6.70
CA GLY A 10 -17.71 10.85 7.80
C GLY A 10 -16.99 10.45 9.07
N ARG A 11 -16.59 9.18 9.31
CA ARG A 11 -16.06 8.73 10.61
C ARG A 11 -14.65 8.13 10.62
N ALA A 12 -14.00 7.91 9.48
CA ALA A 12 -12.66 7.30 9.39
C ALA A 12 -11.50 8.29 9.15
N SER A 13 -11.78 9.59 9.05
CA SER A 13 -10.89 10.64 8.51
C SER A 13 -9.59 10.94 9.29
N GLY A 14 -9.22 10.15 10.31
CA GLY A 14 -7.98 10.37 11.08
C GLY A 14 -7.09 9.13 11.28
N ARG A 15 -7.65 7.92 11.10
CA ARG A 15 -6.91 6.67 11.36
C ARG A 15 -6.13 6.23 10.13
N THR A 16 -4.93 5.70 10.36
CA THR A 16 -4.06 5.15 9.31
C THR A 16 -4.15 3.64 9.33
N ALA A 17 -4.45 3.00 8.19
CA ALA A 17 -4.47 1.56 8.08
C ALA A 17 -3.09 0.98 7.77
N LEU A 18 -2.34 1.63 6.87
CA LEU A 18 -0.98 1.23 6.50
C LEU A 18 -0.09 2.46 6.39
N GLU A 19 1.05 2.44 7.06
CA GLU A 19 2.07 3.48 6.96
C GLU A 19 3.43 2.85 6.72
N THR A 20 4.18 3.40 5.78
CA THR A 20 5.55 2.99 5.50
C THR A 20 6.47 4.23 5.50
N ILE A 21 7.66 4.08 6.08
CA ILE A 21 8.66 5.15 6.12
C ILE A 21 10.00 4.56 5.69
N GLY A 22 10.51 5.02 4.53
CA GLY A 22 11.76 4.56 3.96
C GLY A 22 11.80 3.05 3.70
N LEU A 23 10.64 2.41 3.49
CA LEU A 23 10.53 0.96 3.40
C LEU A 23 11.32 0.42 2.22
N GLY A 24 12.24 -0.51 2.50
CA GLY A 24 13.06 -1.17 1.51
C GLY A 24 13.16 -2.68 1.72
N LYS A 25 13.18 -3.42 0.62
CA LYS A 25 13.43 -4.86 0.61
C LYS A 25 14.40 -5.22 -0.49
N ARG A 26 15.48 -5.92 -0.09
CA ARG A 26 16.52 -6.39 -0.99
C ARG A 26 16.61 -7.91 -0.94
N TYR A 27 16.72 -8.52 -2.11
CA TYR A 27 16.99 -9.93 -2.30
C TYR A 27 18.39 -10.08 -2.93
N GLY A 28 19.36 -10.52 -2.16
CA GLY A 28 20.74 -10.52 -2.57
C GLY A 28 21.24 -9.12 -2.95
N ARG A 29 21.55 -8.89 -4.23
CA ARG A 29 21.98 -7.59 -4.77
C ARG A 29 20.84 -6.77 -5.37
N ARG A 30 19.66 -7.33 -5.59
CA ARG A 30 18.52 -6.67 -6.25
C ARG A 30 17.56 -6.09 -5.23
N TRP A 31 17.23 -4.81 -5.37
CA TRP A 31 16.16 -4.16 -4.64
C TRP A 31 14.82 -4.48 -5.28
N ALA A 32 13.91 -5.03 -4.51
CA ALA A 32 12.50 -5.17 -4.90
C ALA A 32 11.71 -3.91 -4.52
N LEU A 33 12.02 -3.33 -3.35
CA LEU A 33 11.49 -2.04 -2.91
C LEU A 33 12.62 -1.21 -2.35
N ARG A 34 12.56 0.11 -2.56
CA ARG A 34 13.57 1.06 -2.08
C ARG A 34 12.92 2.39 -1.73
N ASP A 35 13.08 2.82 -0.47
CA ASP A 35 12.63 4.12 0.01
C ASP A 35 11.14 4.39 -0.27
N CYS A 36 10.29 3.39 0.00
CA CYS A 36 8.85 3.54 -0.14
C CYS A 36 8.29 4.20 1.12
N THR A 37 7.79 5.43 0.95
CA THR A 37 7.22 6.23 2.03
C THR A 37 5.83 6.69 1.61
N PHE A 38 4.80 6.21 2.29
CA PHE A 38 3.40 6.58 2.07
C PHE A 38 2.54 6.20 3.27
N ARG A 39 1.32 6.76 3.28
CA ARG A 39 0.25 6.43 4.21
C ARG A 39 -1.01 6.07 3.45
N LEU A 40 -1.72 5.03 3.88
CA LEU A 40 -3.06 4.68 3.45
C LEU A 40 -4.04 4.95 4.61
N PRO A 41 -5.02 5.85 4.44
CA PRO A 41 -6.08 6.06 5.41
C PRO A 41 -6.93 4.79 5.62
N ALA A 42 -7.54 4.65 6.82
CA ALA A 42 -8.44 3.54 7.11
C ALA A 42 -9.77 3.66 6.35
N GLY A 43 -10.39 2.52 6.03
CA GLY A 43 -11.69 2.43 5.37
C GLY A 43 -11.64 2.67 3.87
N ARG A 44 -10.47 2.70 3.25
CA ARG A 44 -10.29 2.87 1.80
C ARG A 44 -10.08 1.55 1.08
N ILE A 45 -10.47 1.50 -0.19
CA ILE A 45 -10.12 0.43 -1.12
C ILE A 45 -9.03 0.95 -2.05
N CYS A 46 -7.81 0.51 -1.81
CA CYS A 46 -6.62 0.97 -2.52
C CYS A 46 -6.30 0.06 -3.70
N ALA A 47 -6.25 0.63 -4.90
CA ALA A 47 -5.65 0.01 -6.07
C ALA A 47 -4.12 0.06 -5.95
N LEU A 48 -3.47 -1.09 -5.88
CA LEU A 48 -2.02 -1.23 -5.93
C LEU A 48 -1.61 -1.67 -7.34
N ALA A 49 -1.07 -0.77 -8.12
CA ALA A 49 -0.64 -1.03 -9.49
C ALA A 49 0.89 -0.97 -9.64
N GLY A 50 1.40 -1.71 -10.61
CA GLY A 50 2.82 -1.69 -10.96
C GLY A 50 3.13 -2.69 -12.06
N PRO A 51 4.14 -2.44 -12.92
CA PRO A 51 4.56 -3.41 -13.92
C PRO A 51 5.10 -4.68 -13.25
N PRO A 52 5.13 -5.82 -13.94
CA PRO A 52 5.71 -7.04 -13.42
C PRO A 52 7.10 -6.81 -12.81
N GLY A 53 7.28 -7.24 -11.55
CA GLY A 53 8.51 -7.02 -10.79
C GLY A 53 8.65 -5.63 -10.15
N ALA A 54 7.61 -4.79 -10.15
CA ALA A 54 7.62 -3.49 -9.46
C ALA A 54 7.68 -3.58 -7.93
N GLY A 55 7.36 -4.76 -7.36
CA GLY A 55 7.43 -5.00 -5.94
C GLY A 55 6.07 -5.05 -5.23
N THR A 56 4.96 -5.13 -5.96
CA THR A 56 3.57 -5.18 -5.40
C THR A 56 3.40 -6.32 -4.40
N SER A 57 3.66 -7.57 -4.80
CA SER A 57 3.59 -8.74 -3.89
C SER A 57 4.60 -8.65 -2.73
N THR A 58 5.77 -8.02 -2.96
CA THR A 58 6.76 -7.78 -1.90
C THR A 58 6.22 -6.79 -0.87
N LEU A 59 5.57 -5.70 -1.32
CA LEU A 59 4.93 -4.73 -0.44
C LEU A 59 3.82 -5.39 0.40
N LEU A 60 2.93 -6.17 -0.22
CA LEU A 60 1.86 -6.90 0.48
C LEU A 60 2.44 -7.89 1.50
N SER A 61 3.51 -8.61 1.15
CA SER A 61 4.19 -9.55 2.05
C SER A 61 4.88 -8.86 3.23
N LEU A 62 5.41 -7.65 3.05
CA LEU A 62 5.95 -6.83 4.13
C LEU A 62 4.85 -6.28 5.03
N ALA A 63 3.76 -5.79 4.46
CA ALA A 63 2.60 -5.27 5.19
C ALA A 63 1.90 -6.37 6.00
N SER A 64 1.81 -7.61 5.48
CA SER A 64 1.28 -8.75 6.21
C SER A 64 2.25 -9.32 7.26
N GLY A 65 3.52 -8.89 7.25
CA GLY A 65 4.56 -9.40 8.14
C GLY A 65 5.08 -10.79 7.79
N LEU A 66 4.76 -11.32 6.59
CA LEU A 66 5.37 -12.54 6.03
C LEU A 66 6.84 -12.32 5.71
N LEU A 67 7.22 -11.10 5.36
CA LEU A 67 8.61 -10.69 5.14
C LEU A 67 9.03 -9.63 6.15
N ARG A 68 10.33 -9.59 6.45
CA ARG A 68 10.93 -8.52 7.23
C ARG A 68 11.54 -7.48 6.28
N PRO A 69 11.39 -6.17 6.56
CA PRO A 69 12.07 -5.12 5.83
C PRO A 69 13.60 -5.30 5.89
N THR A 70 14.29 -4.86 4.83
CA THR A 70 15.75 -4.68 4.87
C THR A 70 16.08 -3.30 5.45
N GLU A 71 15.26 -2.30 5.11
CA GLU A 71 15.37 -0.92 5.59
C GLU A 71 13.98 -0.34 5.84
N GLY A 72 13.91 0.70 6.66
CA GLY A 72 12.69 1.42 6.96
C GLY A 72 11.73 0.65 7.87
N THR A 73 10.50 1.12 7.91
CA THR A 73 9.45 0.59 8.80
C THR A 73 8.13 0.43 8.09
N VAL A 74 7.32 -0.51 8.57
CA VAL A 74 5.92 -0.69 8.20
C VAL A 74 5.07 -0.79 9.47
N ARG A 75 3.97 -0.04 9.50
CA ARG A 75 2.98 -0.05 10.58
C ARG A 75 1.60 -0.33 10.01
N VAL A 76 0.85 -1.19 10.68
CA VAL A 76 -0.53 -1.48 10.35
C VAL A 76 -1.41 -1.03 11.51
N CYS A 77 -2.39 -0.16 11.23
CA CYS A 77 -3.26 0.45 12.24
C CYS A 77 -2.48 1.10 13.40
N GLY A 78 -1.33 1.71 13.07
CA GLY A 78 -0.42 2.34 14.04
C GLY A 78 0.54 1.39 14.74
N GLU A 79 0.37 0.08 14.59
CA GLU A 79 1.14 -0.96 15.26
C GLU A 79 2.20 -1.60 14.35
N SER A 80 3.29 -2.05 14.96
CA SER A 80 4.35 -2.81 14.28
C SER A 80 4.44 -4.23 14.82
N GLY A 81 5.06 -5.13 14.06
CA GLY A 81 5.33 -6.50 14.51
C GLY A 81 4.07 -7.35 14.72
N PRO A 82 4.00 -8.19 15.80
CA PRO A 82 2.89 -9.13 16.02
C PRO A 82 1.51 -8.47 16.18
N ALA A 83 1.44 -7.33 16.87
CA ALA A 83 0.18 -6.61 17.10
C ALA A 83 -0.42 -6.10 15.78
N GLY A 84 0.40 -5.52 14.90
CA GLY A 84 -0.03 -5.12 13.55
C GLY A 84 -0.45 -6.32 12.70
N ARG A 85 0.33 -7.40 12.70
CA ARG A 85 0.02 -8.64 11.94
C ARG A 85 -1.31 -9.27 12.34
N ALA A 86 -1.67 -9.20 13.61
CA ALA A 86 -2.93 -9.73 14.08
C ALA A 86 -4.16 -9.06 13.44
N ARG A 87 -4.01 -7.85 12.92
CA ARG A 87 -5.08 -7.04 12.29
C ARG A 87 -5.17 -7.22 10.77
N VAL A 88 -4.25 -8.02 10.19
CA VAL A 88 -4.15 -8.20 8.73
C VAL A 88 -4.67 -9.57 8.31
N ALA A 89 -5.45 -9.62 7.25
CA ALA A 89 -5.61 -10.82 6.44
C ALA A 89 -4.92 -10.62 5.09
N HIS A 90 -4.30 -11.68 4.57
CA HIS A 90 -3.59 -11.63 3.29
C HIS A 90 -3.99 -12.83 2.43
N VAL A 91 -4.55 -12.55 1.27
CA VAL A 91 -4.82 -13.53 0.22
C VAL A 91 -3.74 -13.36 -0.84
N THR A 92 -2.86 -14.35 -0.95
CA THR A 92 -1.78 -14.35 -1.94
C THR A 92 -2.29 -14.78 -3.31
N GLN A 93 -1.61 -14.43 -4.39
CA GLN A 93 -1.98 -14.70 -5.78
C GLN A 93 -2.34 -16.19 -6.01
N GLY A 94 -1.56 -17.12 -5.46
CA GLY A 94 -1.82 -18.55 -5.61
C GLY A 94 -3.00 -19.10 -4.81
N LYS A 95 -3.59 -18.29 -3.91
CA LYS A 95 -4.70 -18.70 -3.02
C LYS A 95 -4.49 -20.10 -2.46
N PRO A 96 -3.40 -20.35 -1.69
CA PRO A 96 -3.02 -21.69 -1.26
C PRO A 96 -4.08 -22.28 -0.32
N LEU A 97 -4.84 -23.24 -0.82
CA LEU A 97 -5.80 -24.02 -0.08
C LEU A 97 -5.33 -25.47 -0.03
N TYR A 98 -5.68 -26.19 1.03
CA TYR A 98 -5.40 -27.61 1.12
C TYR A 98 -6.33 -28.41 0.20
N PRO A 99 -5.84 -28.98 -0.92
CA PRO A 99 -6.73 -29.48 -1.99
C PRO A 99 -7.56 -30.70 -1.57
N ARG A 100 -7.12 -31.42 -0.54
CA ARG A 100 -7.81 -32.62 -0.04
C ARG A 100 -8.91 -32.30 0.97
N LEU A 101 -8.89 -31.14 1.59
CA LEU A 101 -9.92 -30.71 2.54
C LEU A 101 -11.18 -30.27 1.80
N THR A 102 -12.31 -30.59 2.39
CA THR A 102 -13.61 -30.02 1.99
C THR A 102 -13.70 -28.57 2.38
N VAL A 103 -14.68 -27.84 1.83
CA VAL A 103 -15.00 -26.46 2.23
C VAL A 103 -15.25 -26.40 3.73
N ALA A 104 -16.07 -27.31 4.29
CA ALA A 104 -16.37 -27.36 5.72
C ALA A 104 -15.11 -27.59 6.58
N GLU A 105 -14.25 -28.54 6.17
CA GLU A 105 -12.99 -28.80 6.87
C GLU A 105 -12.02 -27.64 6.78
N THR A 106 -11.98 -26.94 5.64
CA THR A 106 -11.17 -25.74 5.43
C THR A 106 -11.62 -24.60 6.36
N LEU A 107 -12.92 -24.36 6.51
CA LEU A 107 -13.44 -23.37 7.45
C LEU A 107 -13.16 -23.76 8.91
N ARG A 108 -13.30 -25.05 9.26
CA ARG A 108 -12.94 -25.55 10.59
C ARG A 108 -11.47 -25.32 10.90
N LEU A 109 -10.58 -25.63 9.98
CA LEU A 109 -9.14 -25.36 10.11
C LEU A 109 -8.89 -23.86 10.29
N GLY A 110 -9.55 -23.01 9.51
CA GLY A 110 -9.46 -21.56 9.65
C GLY A 110 -9.83 -21.09 11.06
N ARG A 111 -10.91 -21.62 11.65
CA ARG A 111 -11.34 -21.34 13.02
C ARG A 111 -10.31 -21.80 14.07
N GLU A 112 -9.79 -23.00 13.93
CA GLU A 112 -8.83 -23.59 14.87
C GLU A 112 -7.49 -22.82 14.87
N LEU A 113 -7.06 -22.32 13.72
CA LEU A 113 -5.86 -21.50 13.56
C LEU A 113 -6.03 -20.04 14.03
N ASN A 114 -7.26 -19.58 14.28
CA ASN A 114 -7.55 -18.20 14.68
C ASN A 114 -8.43 -18.13 15.96
N PRO A 115 -8.01 -18.71 17.08
CA PRO A 115 -8.82 -18.73 18.30
C PRO A 115 -9.12 -17.32 18.79
N GLY A 116 -10.38 -17.04 19.08
CA GLY A 116 -10.86 -15.73 19.54
C GLY A 116 -10.92 -14.62 18.50
N ARG A 117 -10.61 -14.93 17.24
CA ARG A 117 -10.62 -13.99 16.11
C ARG A 117 -11.23 -14.62 14.86
N TRP A 118 -12.30 -15.34 15.02
CA TRP A 118 -13.00 -16.02 13.95
C TRP A 118 -14.49 -15.83 14.06
N ASN A 119 -15.13 -15.46 12.96
CA ASN A 119 -16.56 -15.28 12.83
C ASN A 119 -17.15 -16.36 11.89
N ASP A 120 -17.69 -17.41 12.48
CA ASP A 120 -18.31 -18.53 11.73
C ASP A 120 -19.43 -18.03 10.82
N ARG A 121 -20.30 -17.14 11.32
CA ARG A 121 -21.44 -16.60 10.54
C ARG A 121 -20.94 -15.88 9.28
N CYS A 122 -19.87 -15.09 9.39
CA CYS A 122 -19.27 -14.39 8.23
C CYS A 122 -18.75 -15.40 7.21
N ALA A 123 -17.99 -16.41 7.64
CA ALA A 123 -17.45 -17.45 6.77
C ALA A 123 -18.55 -18.22 6.03
N GLU A 124 -19.54 -18.71 6.78
CA GLU A 124 -20.66 -19.49 6.23
C GLU A 124 -21.51 -18.67 5.26
N GLN A 125 -21.74 -17.39 5.55
CA GLN A 125 -22.50 -16.51 4.66
C GLN A 125 -21.77 -16.28 3.35
N ILE A 126 -20.46 -16.01 3.36
CA ILE A 126 -19.67 -15.84 2.14
C ILE A 126 -19.68 -17.12 1.29
N VAL A 127 -19.50 -18.28 1.91
CA VAL A 127 -19.55 -19.58 1.24
C VAL A 127 -20.93 -19.84 0.61
N ARG A 128 -22.01 -19.52 1.32
CA ARG A 128 -23.40 -19.67 0.84
C ARG A 128 -23.69 -18.73 -0.32
N ASP A 129 -23.35 -17.43 -0.17
CA ASP A 129 -23.57 -16.40 -1.19
C ASP A 129 -22.75 -16.70 -2.47
N GLY A 130 -21.58 -17.33 -2.31
CA GLY A 130 -20.75 -17.81 -3.41
C GLY A 130 -21.16 -19.14 -4.00
N GLY A 131 -22.24 -19.78 -3.49
CA GLY A 131 -22.77 -21.03 -4.02
C GLY A 131 -21.84 -22.25 -3.82
N LEU A 132 -20.98 -22.24 -2.78
CA LEU A 132 -20.06 -23.34 -2.53
C LEU A 132 -20.76 -24.46 -1.74
N SER A 133 -20.60 -25.70 -2.20
CA SER A 133 -21.00 -26.87 -1.43
C SER A 133 -20.01 -27.15 -0.30
N LEU A 134 -20.49 -27.27 0.93
CA LEU A 134 -19.65 -27.58 2.10
C LEU A 134 -18.88 -28.90 1.98
N GLY A 135 -19.44 -29.89 1.23
CA GLY A 135 -18.80 -31.18 0.99
C GLY A 135 -17.81 -31.19 -0.17
N ALA A 136 -17.75 -30.13 -0.99
CA ALA A 136 -16.83 -30.08 -2.12
C ALA A 136 -15.38 -29.94 -1.62
N ARG A 137 -14.44 -30.64 -2.26
CA ARG A 137 -13.00 -30.51 -1.95
C ARG A 137 -12.43 -29.25 -2.57
N ALA A 138 -11.58 -28.55 -1.84
CA ALA A 138 -10.97 -27.31 -2.31
C ALA A 138 -10.17 -27.47 -3.62
N GLY A 139 -9.57 -28.66 -3.85
CA GLY A 139 -8.77 -28.94 -5.05
C GLY A 139 -9.56 -29.08 -6.34
N VAL A 140 -10.88 -29.31 -6.28
CA VAL A 140 -11.74 -29.44 -7.47
C VAL A 140 -12.63 -28.21 -7.70
N LEU A 141 -12.53 -27.18 -6.85
CA LEU A 141 -13.30 -25.95 -7.01
C LEU A 141 -12.81 -25.18 -8.25
N PRO A 142 -13.72 -24.65 -9.07
CA PRO A 142 -13.39 -23.63 -10.07
C PRO A 142 -12.67 -22.43 -9.44
N GLU A 143 -11.90 -21.67 -10.21
CA GLU A 143 -11.07 -20.57 -9.70
C GLU A 143 -11.92 -19.51 -8.97
N GLY A 144 -13.08 -19.13 -9.49
CA GLY A 144 -14.02 -18.22 -8.83
C GLY A 144 -14.43 -18.71 -7.44
N GLN A 145 -14.78 -19.99 -7.31
CA GLN A 145 -15.16 -20.58 -6.02
C GLN A 145 -13.97 -20.71 -5.07
N ARG A 146 -12.75 -20.96 -5.58
CA ARG A 146 -11.52 -20.93 -4.77
C ARG A 146 -11.26 -19.54 -4.21
N THR A 147 -11.48 -18.50 -5.02
CA THR A 147 -11.38 -17.10 -4.58
C THR A 147 -12.40 -16.78 -3.49
N VAL A 148 -13.66 -17.20 -3.66
CA VAL A 148 -14.68 -17.04 -2.62
C VAL A 148 -14.29 -17.73 -1.32
N LEU A 149 -13.78 -18.98 -1.37
CA LEU A 149 -13.32 -19.69 -0.18
C LEU A 149 -12.15 -18.98 0.50
N ALA A 150 -11.19 -18.47 -0.28
CA ALA A 150 -10.07 -17.67 0.26
C ALA A 150 -10.58 -16.37 0.92
N PHE A 151 -11.59 -15.71 0.35
CA PHE A 151 -12.22 -14.53 0.94
C PHE A 151 -12.99 -14.89 2.22
N ALA A 152 -13.70 -16.03 2.25
CA ALA A 152 -14.36 -16.49 3.47
C ALA A 152 -13.38 -16.66 4.62
N LEU A 153 -12.21 -17.29 4.37
CA LEU A 153 -11.15 -17.44 5.36
C LEU A 153 -10.56 -16.08 5.80
N ALA A 154 -10.41 -15.15 4.88
CA ALA A 154 -9.82 -13.84 5.16
C ALA A 154 -10.79 -12.94 5.96
N PHE A 155 -12.04 -12.81 5.52
CA PHE A 155 -13.05 -11.97 6.18
C PHE A 155 -13.53 -12.53 7.51
N ALA A 156 -13.57 -13.87 7.69
CA ALA A 156 -13.91 -14.49 8.97
C ALA A 156 -12.97 -14.12 10.11
N ARG A 157 -11.75 -13.70 9.81
CA ARG A 157 -10.79 -13.18 10.80
C ARG A 157 -11.08 -11.74 11.23
N GLU A 158 -12.07 -11.09 10.62
CA GLU A 158 -12.46 -9.70 10.87
C GLU A 158 -11.27 -8.72 10.81
N PRO A 159 -10.53 -8.70 9.69
CA PRO A 159 -9.33 -7.88 9.58
C PRO A 159 -9.68 -6.40 9.50
N GLU A 160 -8.80 -5.55 10.04
CA GLU A 160 -8.85 -4.10 9.81
C GLU A 160 -8.18 -3.72 8.48
N LEU A 161 -7.21 -4.55 8.03
CA LEU A 161 -6.54 -4.42 6.74
C LEU A 161 -6.57 -5.75 6.00
N LEU A 162 -7.17 -5.77 4.82
CA LEU A 162 -7.21 -6.90 3.90
C LEU A 162 -6.26 -6.64 2.73
N LEU A 163 -5.31 -7.54 2.53
CA LEU A 163 -4.34 -7.49 1.45
C LEU A 163 -4.66 -8.58 0.43
N LEU A 164 -4.85 -8.20 -0.82
CA LEU A 164 -5.26 -9.07 -1.91
C LEU A 164 -4.24 -8.98 -3.05
N ASP A 165 -3.51 -10.06 -3.28
CA ASP A 165 -2.50 -10.11 -4.33
C ASP A 165 -3.10 -10.76 -5.58
N ASP A 166 -3.47 -9.92 -6.56
CA ASP A 166 -4.07 -10.28 -7.86
C ASP A 166 -5.25 -11.27 -7.74
N PRO A 167 -6.26 -10.97 -6.89
CA PRO A 167 -7.31 -11.94 -6.56
C PRO A 167 -8.27 -12.22 -7.72
N LEU A 168 -8.34 -11.33 -8.71
CA LEU A 168 -9.24 -11.42 -9.85
C LEU A 168 -8.59 -12.07 -11.08
N ASP A 169 -7.28 -12.39 -10.99
CA ASP A 169 -6.55 -13.06 -12.07
C ASP A 169 -7.11 -14.45 -12.36
N GLY A 170 -7.21 -14.79 -13.64
CA GLY A 170 -7.73 -16.09 -14.11
C GLY A 170 -9.25 -16.27 -13.98
N LEU A 171 -10.01 -15.25 -13.57
CA LEU A 171 -11.46 -15.30 -13.48
C LEU A 171 -12.13 -14.91 -14.80
N ASP A 172 -13.26 -15.57 -15.09
CA ASP A 172 -14.14 -15.07 -16.15
C ASP A 172 -14.82 -13.72 -15.76
N PRO A 173 -15.36 -12.96 -16.72
CA PRO A 173 -15.95 -11.65 -16.43
C PRO A 173 -17.10 -11.69 -15.43
N LEU A 174 -17.91 -12.76 -15.40
CA LEU A 174 -19.05 -12.88 -14.50
C LEU A 174 -18.59 -13.12 -13.05
N ASP A 175 -17.67 -14.08 -12.86
CA ASP A 175 -17.09 -14.37 -11.55
C ASP A 175 -16.34 -13.16 -11.01
N ARG A 176 -15.60 -12.45 -11.86
CA ARG A 176 -14.90 -11.21 -11.52
C ARG A 176 -15.84 -10.16 -10.98
N HIS A 177 -16.97 -9.90 -11.67
CA HIS A 177 -17.98 -8.96 -11.21
C HIS A 177 -18.61 -9.37 -9.87
N ARG A 178 -18.94 -10.66 -9.71
CA ARG A 178 -19.50 -11.21 -8.47
C ARG A 178 -18.53 -11.06 -7.28
N ILE A 179 -17.26 -11.36 -7.50
CA ILE A 179 -16.23 -11.26 -6.46
C ILE A 179 -15.93 -9.80 -6.09
N ALA A 180 -15.93 -8.91 -7.07
CA ALA A 180 -15.81 -7.46 -6.81
C ALA A 180 -16.99 -6.95 -5.97
N ALA A 181 -18.23 -7.34 -6.31
CA ALA A 181 -19.42 -6.98 -5.54
C ALA A 181 -19.37 -7.54 -4.09
N LEU A 182 -18.91 -8.79 -3.93
CA LEU A 182 -18.71 -9.42 -2.62
C LEU A 182 -17.68 -8.63 -1.79
N LEU A 183 -16.55 -8.26 -2.40
CA LEU A 183 -15.49 -7.50 -1.77
C LEU A 183 -16.00 -6.15 -1.27
N LEU A 184 -16.70 -5.39 -2.13
CA LEU A 184 -17.30 -4.09 -1.80
C LEU A 184 -18.28 -4.20 -0.64
N ALA A 185 -19.24 -5.13 -0.72
CA ALA A 185 -20.23 -5.34 0.31
C ALA A 185 -19.62 -5.68 1.68
N ARG A 186 -18.69 -6.64 1.71
CA ARG A 186 -18.05 -7.08 2.97
C ARG A 186 -17.11 -6.05 3.55
N SER A 187 -16.41 -5.30 2.70
CA SER A 187 -15.53 -4.22 3.17
C SER A 187 -16.33 -3.07 3.78
N ALA A 188 -17.49 -2.74 3.21
CA ALA A 188 -18.36 -1.67 3.70
C ALA A 188 -18.98 -2.02 5.08
N GLU A 189 -19.36 -3.29 5.31
CA GLU A 189 -19.99 -3.73 6.57
C GLU A 189 -19.16 -3.37 7.82
N ARG A 190 -17.84 -3.38 7.72
CA ARG A 190 -16.91 -3.15 8.85
C ARG A 190 -15.91 -2.05 8.63
N ALA A 191 -16.05 -1.27 7.56
CA ALA A 191 -15.06 -0.27 7.12
C ALA A 191 -13.64 -0.88 7.02
N THR A 192 -13.56 -2.13 6.55
CA THR A 192 -12.28 -2.81 6.34
C THR A 192 -11.49 -2.08 5.25
N THR A 193 -10.25 -1.74 5.54
CA THR A 193 -9.35 -1.20 4.52
C THR A 193 -8.86 -2.33 3.63
N VAL A 194 -8.89 -2.13 2.34
CA VAL A 194 -8.44 -3.13 1.36
C VAL A 194 -7.28 -2.57 0.56
N VAL A 195 -6.26 -3.39 0.32
CA VAL A 195 -5.24 -3.15 -0.72
C VAL A 195 -5.38 -4.27 -1.74
N LEU A 196 -5.77 -3.91 -2.94
CA LEU A 196 -6.02 -4.81 -4.05
C LEU A 196 -4.96 -4.59 -5.13
N SER A 197 -4.05 -5.55 -5.34
CA SER A 197 -3.21 -5.51 -6.52
C SER A 197 -3.94 -6.06 -7.74
N SER A 198 -3.77 -5.43 -8.90
CA SER A 198 -4.26 -5.94 -10.17
C SER A 198 -3.37 -5.50 -11.33
N GLN A 199 -3.26 -6.37 -12.32
CA GLN A 199 -2.65 -6.07 -13.63
C GLN A 199 -3.70 -5.58 -14.63
N ALA A 200 -4.98 -5.89 -14.41
CA ALA A 200 -6.10 -5.45 -15.23
C ALA A 200 -6.68 -4.14 -14.67
N LEU A 201 -6.12 -3.01 -15.08
CA LEU A 201 -6.40 -1.69 -14.51
C LEU A 201 -7.86 -1.24 -14.71
N ALA A 202 -8.46 -1.59 -15.85
CA ALA A 202 -9.87 -1.28 -16.14
C ALA A 202 -10.84 -1.88 -15.11
N GLU A 203 -10.44 -2.96 -14.41
CA GLU A 203 -11.25 -3.63 -13.40
C GLU A 203 -11.27 -2.91 -12.05
N LEU A 204 -10.34 -1.97 -11.85
CA LEU A 204 -10.22 -1.20 -10.62
C LEU A 204 -11.15 0.01 -10.61
N ASP A 205 -11.66 0.38 -11.80
CA ASP A 205 -12.61 1.49 -11.96
C ASP A 205 -13.93 1.19 -11.26
N GLY A 206 -14.44 2.13 -10.51
CA GLY A 206 -15.65 1.97 -9.70
C GLY A 206 -15.51 1.08 -8.45
N ILE A 207 -14.32 0.47 -8.21
CA ILE A 207 -14.04 -0.34 -7.02
C ILE A 207 -13.15 0.42 -6.03
N CYS A 208 -12.13 1.12 -6.54
CA CYS A 208 -11.08 1.71 -5.73
C CYS A 208 -11.25 3.22 -5.59
N ASP A 209 -11.11 3.71 -4.35
CA ASP A 209 -11.15 5.13 -4.00
C ASP A 209 -9.77 5.69 -3.61
N TYR A 210 -8.73 4.85 -3.63
CA TYR A 210 -7.37 5.23 -3.34
C TYR A 210 -6.39 4.54 -4.30
N LEU A 211 -5.31 5.25 -4.68
CA LEU A 211 -4.33 4.79 -5.65
C LEU A 211 -2.95 4.67 -5.02
N LEU A 212 -2.24 3.60 -5.34
CA LEU A 212 -0.84 3.38 -5.02
C LEU A 212 -0.15 2.73 -6.21
N VAL A 213 0.74 3.45 -6.88
CA VAL A 213 1.49 2.94 -8.04
C VAL A 213 2.95 2.77 -7.67
N LEU A 214 3.49 1.58 -7.96
CA LEU A 214 4.90 1.27 -7.83
C LEU A 214 5.57 1.23 -9.20
N GLY A 215 6.79 1.75 -9.27
CA GLY A 215 7.64 1.68 -10.45
C GLY A 215 9.11 1.68 -10.06
N GLY A 216 9.89 0.71 -10.56
CA GLY A 216 11.29 0.56 -10.21
C GLY A 216 11.55 0.35 -8.71
N GLY A 217 10.61 -0.29 -8.01
CA GLY A 217 10.67 -0.53 -6.56
C GLY A 217 10.41 0.72 -5.71
N ARG A 218 9.88 1.80 -6.27
CA ARG A 218 9.55 3.05 -5.56
C ARG A 218 8.09 3.42 -5.74
N VAL A 219 7.55 4.18 -4.79
CA VAL A 219 6.22 4.78 -4.93
C VAL A 219 6.29 5.88 -5.99
N ARG A 220 5.43 5.77 -7.00
CA ARG A 220 5.31 6.72 -8.11
C ARG A 220 4.08 7.60 -7.95
N LEU A 221 3.00 7.04 -7.41
CA LEU A 221 1.74 7.71 -7.18
C LEU A 221 1.13 7.18 -5.88
N ALA A 222 0.66 8.07 -5.02
CA ALA A 222 -0.17 7.70 -3.87
C ALA A 222 -1.12 8.84 -3.53
N GLY A 223 -2.42 8.52 -3.35
CA GLY A 223 -3.45 9.51 -2.98
C GLY A 223 -4.87 9.01 -3.19
N GLU A 224 -5.84 9.81 -2.80
CA GLU A 224 -7.25 9.57 -3.10
C GLU A 224 -7.48 9.67 -4.61
N ALA A 225 -8.29 8.76 -5.16
CA ALA A 225 -8.47 8.64 -6.61
C ALA A 225 -8.98 9.95 -7.23
N ASP A 226 -10.04 10.53 -6.67
CA ASP A 226 -10.65 11.77 -7.18
C ASP A 226 -9.67 12.94 -7.14
N ASP A 227 -8.90 13.08 -6.04
CA ASP A 227 -7.89 14.14 -5.91
C ASP A 227 -6.81 14.00 -6.98
N VAL A 228 -6.32 12.77 -7.14
CA VAL A 228 -5.24 12.47 -8.10
C VAL A 228 -5.72 12.67 -9.52
N VAL A 229 -6.89 12.15 -9.90
CA VAL A 229 -7.50 12.34 -11.21
C VAL A 229 -7.70 13.83 -11.47
N GLY A 230 -8.29 14.56 -10.50
CA GLY A 230 -8.53 16.00 -10.60
C GLY A 230 -7.27 16.86 -10.76
N MET A 231 -6.07 16.37 -10.40
CA MET A 231 -4.79 17.05 -10.64
C MET A 231 -4.26 16.84 -12.06
N HIS A 232 -4.81 15.91 -12.82
CA HIS A 232 -4.32 15.52 -14.14
C HIS A 232 -5.29 15.96 -15.25
N THR A 233 -4.78 15.97 -16.47
CA THR A 233 -5.57 16.24 -17.68
C THR A 233 -4.98 15.42 -18.82
N LEU A 234 -5.83 14.74 -19.54
CA LEU A 234 -5.49 14.12 -20.81
C LEU A 234 -5.68 15.16 -21.92
N VAL A 235 -4.64 15.42 -22.67
CA VAL A 235 -4.64 16.42 -23.77
C VAL A 235 -4.40 15.70 -25.06
N MET A 236 -5.30 15.88 -26.01
CA MET A 236 -5.24 15.29 -27.35
C MET A 236 -5.25 16.37 -28.41
N GLY A 237 -4.34 16.29 -29.39
CA GLY A 237 -4.29 17.29 -30.43
C GLY A 237 -3.32 16.96 -31.57
N GLU A 238 -3.15 17.93 -32.48
CA GLU A 238 -2.17 17.82 -33.57
C GLU A 238 -0.92 18.63 -33.25
N ARG A 239 0.25 18.03 -33.48
CA ARG A 239 1.53 18.73 -33.38
C ARG A 239 1.92 19.38 -34.71
N ARG A 240 2.42 20.60 -34.66
CA ARG A 240 2.91 21.34 -35.83
C ARG A 240 4.43 21.29 -36.01
N GLY A 241 5.14 20.48 -35.19
CA GLY A 241 6.60 20.35 -35.19
C GLY A 241 7.08 19.15 -34.40
N GLU A 242 8.37 19.13 -34.07
CA GLU A 242 8.92 18.13 -33.17
C GLU A 242 8.57 18.48 -31.71
N GLY A 243 7.89 17.55 -31.00
CA GLY A 243 7.54 17.69 -29.57
C GLY A 243 6.12 18.20 -29.31
N LEU A 244 5.83 18.40 -28.05
CA LEU A 244 4.54 18.94 -27.57
C LEU A 244 4.51 20.46 -27.67
N PRO A 245 3.30 21.06 -27.83
CA PRO A 245 3.11 22.51 -27.71
C PRO A 245 3.69 23.05 -26.40
N ARG A 246 4.26 24.27 -26.44
CA ARG A 246 4.93 24.90 -25.27
C ARG A 246 4.00 25.05 -24.08
N GLU A 247 2.75 25.32 -24.32
CA GLU A 247 1.69 25.48 -23.32
C GLU A 247 1.47 24.19 -22.54
N ILE A 248 1.52 23.03 -23.23
CA ILE A 248 1.42 21.71 -22.62
C ILE A 248 2.71 21.34 -21.92
N ALA A 249 3.86 21.61 -22.54
CA ALA A 249 5.17 21.36 -21.96
C ALA A 249 5.49 22.20 -20.71
N ALA A 250 4.75 23.30 -20.49
CA ALA A 250 4.84 24.10 -19.25
C ALA A 250 4.31 23.36 -18.00
N HIS A 251 3.43 22.40 -18.19
CA HIS A 251 2.94 21.52 -17.13
C HIS A 251 3.92 20.34 -16.89
N THR A 252 3.62 19.51 -15.90
CA THR A 252 4.41 18.28 -15.68
C THR A 252 3.87 17.18 -16.59
N VAL A 253 4.56 16.93 -17.70
CA VAL A 253 4.21 15.83 -18.61
C VAL A 253 4.54 14.50 -17.92
N ILE A 254 3.55 13.62 -17.80
CA ILE A 254 3.69 12.28 -17.23
C ILE A 254 3.99 11.28 -18.33
N ASP A 255 3.13 11.23 -19.35
CA ASP A 255 3.27 10.31 -20.50
C ASP A 255 2.91 11.04 -21.79
N THR A 256 3.50 10.60 -22.89
CA THR A 256 3.20 11.14 -24.22
C THR A 256 3.18 10.02 -25.25
N GLN A 257 2.09 9.89 -25.94
CA GLN A 257 1.94 8.97 -27.07
C GLN A 257 1.83 9.78 -28.35
N LEU A 258 2.63 9.41 -29.35
CA LEU A 258 2.66 10.05 -30.65
C LEU A 258 2.18 9.09 -31.73
N SER A 259 1.23 9.51 -32.54
CA SER A 259 0.73 8.75 -33.70
C SER A 259 0.65 9.69 -34.92
N GLY A 260 1.67 9.65 -35.76
CA GLY A 260 1.81 10.57 -36.87
C GLY A 260 1.85 12.02 -36.45
N ARG A 261 0.85 12.82 -36.84
CA ARG A 261 0.68 14.22 -36.38
C ARG A 261 -0.08 14.35 -35.06
N HIS A 262 -0.73 13.30 -34.61
CA HIS A 262 -1.51 13.35 -33.38
C HIS A 262 -0.62 13.07 -32.18
N PHE A 263 -0.94 13.69 -31.06
CA PHE A 263 -0.38 13.40 -29.78
C PHE A 263 -1.50 13.19 -28.74
N THR A 264 -1.24 12.32 -27.78
CA THR A 264 -2.00 12.21 -26.54
C THR A 264 -1.01 12.38 -25.41
N ALA A 265 -1.22 13.34 -24.52
CA ALA A 265 -0.35 13.61 -23.39
C ALA A 265 -1.13 13.60 -22.08
N LEU A 266 -0.67 12.79 -21.13
CA LEU A 266 -1.14 12.88 -19.75
C LEU A 266 -0.28 13.92 -19.03
N VAL A 267 -0.88 14.98 -18.54
CA VAL A 267 -0.18 16.06 -17.86
C VAL A 267 -0.73 16.28 -16.45
N ARG A 268 0.17 16.51 -15.47
CA ARG A 268 -0.19 17.02 -14.17
C ARG A 268 -0.14 18.53 -14.20
N ARG A 269 -1.28 19.15 -13.93
CA ARG A 269 -1.44 20.60 -14.04
C ARG A 269 -0.60 21.34 -12.98
N LYS A 270 0.09 22.41 -13.39
CA LYS A 270 0.73 23.41 -12.51
C LYS A 270 -0.09 24.70 -12.41
N GLY A 271 -1.25 24.75 -13.10
CA GLY A 271 -2.16 25.87 -13.20
C GLY A 271 -3.18 25.61 -14.29
N PRO A 272 -3.97 26.59 -14.68
CA PRO A 272 -4.91 26.50 -15.81
C PRO A 272 -4.19 26.11 -17.10
N LEU A 273 -4.78 25.19 -17.88
CA LEU A 273 -4.29 24.87 -19.22
C LEU A 273 -4.70 25.99 -20.17
N ALA A 274 -3.74 26.56 -20.87
CA ALA A 274 -4.02 27.57 -21.88
C ALA A 274 -4.85 27.00 -23.04
N PRO A 275 -5.75 27.78 -23.64
CA PRO A 275 -6.49 27.34 -24.82
C PRO A 275 -5.57 27.14 -26.01
N GLY A 276 -5.88 26.13 -26.85
CA GLY A 276 -5.08 25.80 -28.02
C GLY A 276 -5.81 24.81 -28.94
N PRO A 277 -5.18 24.39 -30.03
CA PRO A 277 -5.74 23.45 -30.99
C PRO A 277 -5.66 21.99 -30.47
N TRP A 278 -6.19 21.76 -29.27
CA TRP A 278 -6.25 20.47 -28.60
C TRP A 278 -7.54 20.36 -27.77
N GLU A 279 -7.94 19.13 -27.56
CA GLU A 279 -8.99 18.78 -26.60
C GLU A 279 -8.36 18.43 -25.26
N ALA A 280 -9.00 18.82 -24.18
CA ALA A 280 -8.57 18.55 -22.83
C ALA A 280 -9.72 17.88 -22.07
N ALA A 281 -9.46 16.69 -21.53
CA ALA A 281 -10.44 15.92 -20.77
C ALA A 281 -9.83 15.46 -19.43
N GLU A 282 -10.68 15.14 -18.49
CA GLU A 282 -10.28 14.42 -17.28
C GLU A 282 -9.90 12.98 -17.67
N PRO A 283 -8.72 12.48 -17.26
CA PRO A 283 -8.36 11.12 -17.58
C PRO A 283 -9.22 10.12 -16.80
N SER A 284 -9.54 8.99 -17.41
CA SER A 284 -10.05 7.84 -16.69
C SER A 284 -8.98 7.30 -15.72
N LEU A 285 -9.42 6.49 -14.73
CA LEU A 285 -8.49 5.85 -13.81
C LEU A 285 -7.48 4.97 -14.55
N GLU A 286 -7.92 4.24 -15.55
CA GLU A 286 -7.06 3.38 -16.38
C GLU A 286 -6.01 4.21 -17.15
N GLU A 287 -6.40 5.28 -17.82
CA GLU A 287 -5.48 6.16 -18.56
C GLU A 287 -4.43 6.78 -17.63
N LEU A 288 -4.86 7.21 -16.44
CA LEU A 288 -3.96 7.74 -15.42
C LEU A 288 -2.93 6.70 -14.99
N LEU A 289 -3.38 5.52 -14.61
CA LEU A 289 -2.50 4.43 -14.15
C LEU A 289 -1.56 3.99 -15.27
N LEU A 290 -2.06 3.79 -16.48
CA LEU A 290 -1.25 3.44 -17.66
C LEU A 290 -0.17 4.50 -17.93
N GLY A 291 -0.49 5.78 -17.81
CA GLY A 291 0.48 6.85 -17.99
C GLY A 291 1.66 6.73 -17.02
N TYR A 292 1.39 6.52 -15.74
CA TYR A 292 2.44 6.32 -14.74
C TYR A 292 3.23 5.01 -14.91
N LEU A 293 2.60 3.96 -15.42
CA LEU A 293 3.27 2.68 -15.68
C LEU A 293 4.18 2.74 -16.90
N ARG A 294 3.79 3.46 -17.97
CA ARG A 294 4.58 3.64 -19.20
C ARG A 294 5.78 4.57 -19.00
N ALA A 295 5.67 5.51 -18.07
CA ALA A 295 6.69 6.53 -17.84
C ALA A 295 7.36 6.39 -16.46
N PRO A 296 8.21 5.37 -16.25
CA PRO A 296 8.85 5.14 -14.95
C PRO A 296 9.80 6.28 -14.53
N GLY A 297 10.22 7.14 -15.47
CA GLY A 297 11.02 8.34 -15.22
C GLY A 297 10.23 9.60 -14.87
N ALA A 298 8.90 9.60 -15.03
CA ALA A 298 8.06 10.76 -14.72
C ALA A 298 8.17 11.16 -13.24
N PRO A 299 8.03 12.45 -12.89
CA PRO A 299 8.03 12.88 -11.50
C PRO A 299 6.87 12.25 -10.72
N GLY A 300 7.18 11.57 -9.60
CA GLY A 300 6.17 10.96 -8.74
C GLY A 300 5.25 12.01 -8.11
N LEU A 301 4.10 11.54 -7.62
CA LEU A 301 3.13 12.33 -6.86
C LEU A 301 2.73 11.57 -5.60
N ILE A 302 3.05 12.13 -4.45
CA ILE A 302 2.49 11.70 -3.16
C ILE A 302 1.53 12.81 -2.74
N ALA A 303 0.23 12.53 -2.80
CA ALA A 303 -0.78 13.50 -2.39
C ALA A 303 -0.71 13.77 -0.88
N PRO A 304 -1.18 14.91 -0.39
CA PRO A 304 -1.16 15.24 1.05
C PRO A 304 -1.87 14.19 1.93
N SER A 305 -2.90 13.51 1.40
CA SER A 305 -3.59 12.40 2.08
C SER A 305 -2.70 11.17 2.25
N ALA A 306 -1.68 11.01 1.41
CA ALA A 306 -0.72 9.90 1.41
C ALA A 306 0.58 10.20 2.16
N GLU A 307 0.79 11.40 2.67
CA GLU A 307 1.97 11.73 3.47
C GLU A 307 1.89 11.10 4.86
N PRO A 308 2.96 10.42 5.34
CA PRO A 308 3.00 9.89 6.69
C PRO A 308 2.82 10.96 7.77
N VAL A 309 2.08 10.64 8.81
CA VAL A 309 1.82 11.59 9.93
C VAL A 309 3.10 11.98 10.64
N SER A 310 4.04 11.06 10.73
CA SER A 310 5.35 11.26 11.39
C SER A 310 6.31 12.17 10.61
N SER A 311 6.06 12.43 9.32
CA SER A 311 6.86 13.37 8.51
C SER A 311 6.45 14.83 8.71
N ARG A 312 5.29 15.09 9.27
CA ARG A 312 4.83 16.42 9.67
C ARG A 312 5.54 16.80 10.97
N ARG A 313 6.79 17.28 10.89
CA ARG A 313 7.43 17.96 12.04
C ARG A 313 6.55 19.14 12.43
N PRO A 314 6.13 19.27 13.72
CA PRO A 314 5.50 20.50 14.14
C PRO A 314 6.48 21.64 13.86
N HIS A 315 6.04 22.62 13.08
CA HIS A 315 6.76 23.88 12.89
C HIS A 315 6.98 24.46 14.29
N ARG A 316 8.23 24.41 14.79
CA ARG A 316 8.59 25.07 16.04
C ARG A 316 8.39 26.57 15.79
N PRO A 317 7.44 27.22 16.47
CA PRO A 317 7.39 28.68 16.41
C PRO A 317 8.68 29.23 16.99
N GLY A 318 9.20 30.23 16.31
CA GLY A 318 10.50 30.85 16.50
C GLY A 318 10.84 31.24 17.93
N GLY A 319 12.15 31.34 18.11
CA GLY A 319 12.94 31.74 19.21
C GLY A 319 12.31 32.52 20.36
N ARG A 320 12.61 32.06 21.54
CA ARG A 320 12.48 32.87 22.73
C ARG A 320 13.40 34.12 22.60
N PRO A 321 12.87 35.32 22.92
CA PRO A 321 13.73 36.49 23.02
C PRO A 321 14.73 36.35 24.18
N GLY A 322 15.96 36.70 23.96
CA GLY A 322 17.04 36.68 24.95
C GLY A 322 16.73 37.57 26.13
N ILE A 323 16.98 37.06 27.31
CA ILE A 323 17.03 37.84 28.56
C ILE A 323 18.43 38.47 28.64
N PRO A 324 18.55 39.80 28.83
CA PRO A 324 19.87 40.45 29.03
C PRO A 324 20.36 40.31 30.48
N GLY A 325 21.60 39.92 30.63
CA GLY A 325 22.55 40.38 31.63
C GLY A 325 22.37 40.05 33.09
N MET A 326 23.20 39.14 33.60
CA MET A 326 23.70 39.22 34.98
C MET A 326 25.19 38.82 35.01
N PRO A 327 26.01 39.44 35.88
CA PRO A 327 27.48 39.53 35.74
C PRO A 327 28.21 38.31 36.31
N ARG A 328 29.39 38.08 35.76
CA ARG A 328 30.37 37.10 36.23
C ARG A 328 31.02 37.60 37.55
N ASN A 329 31.08 36.73 38.55
CA ASN A 329 32.02 36.89 39.65
C ASN A 329 32.67 35.54 40.01
N GLY A 330 33.99 35.52 39.95
CA GLY A 330 34.97 35.15 40.97
C GLY A 330 35.27 33.66 41.13
N ARG A 331 36.44 33.25 40.58
CA ARG A 331 37.27 32.19 41.18
C ARG A 331 37.93 32.69 42.48
N PRO A 332 38.31 31.84 43.46
CA PRO A 332 39.53 31.02 43.47
C PRO A 332 39.31 29.67 44.22
N GLY A 333 40.12 28.63 44.12
CA GLY A 333 41.51 28.36 44.16
C GLY A 333 41.79 27.09 44.96
N THR A 334 42.54 26.17 44.39
CA THR A 334 43.62 25.31 44.92
C THR A 334 43.43 24.25 46.00
N ALA A 335 44.13 23.15 45.76
CA ALA A 335 44.79 22.13 46.60
C ALA A 335 43.97 20.83 46.78
N GLY A 336 44.49 19.62 46.63
CA GLY A 336 45.80 19.02 46.67
C GLY A 336 45.63 17.50 46.59
N VAL A 337 46.59 16.84 46.02
CA VAL A 337 46.87 15.40 45.84
C VAL A 337 47.27 14.79 47.22
N PRO A 338 47.41 13.45 47.52
CA PRO A 338 47.65 12.30 46.64
C PRO A 338 47.16 10.91 47.11
N GLY A 339 47.33 9.90 46.24
CA GLY A 339 47.96 8.62 46.63
C GLY A 339 47.11 7.37 46.75
N GLY A 340 47.51 6.33 46.02
CA GLY A 340 47.31 4.97 46.46
C GLY A 340 46.84 3.92 45.42
N THR A 341 47.79 3.37 44.63
CA THR A 341 47.71 1.99 44.07
C THR A 341 48.02 0.96 45.17
N PRO A 342 47.84 -0.37 45.07
CA PRO A 342 48.14 -1.21 43.89
C PRO A 342 47.30 -2.51 43.68
N HIS A 343 47.49 -3.11 42.48
CA HIS A 343 47.59 -4.55 42.13
C HIS A 343 46.68 -5.62 42.78
N THR A 344 46.02 -6.39 41.94
CA THR A 344 46.33 -7.84 41.84
C THR A 344 45.75 -8.46 40.56
N SER A 345 46.65 -9.06 39.82
CA SER A 345 46.46 -10.02 38.72
C SER A 345 45.92 -11.36 39.28
N TYR A 346 45.14 -12.08 38.52
CA TYR A 346 45.21 -13.55 38.44
C TYR A 346 44.84 -14.12 37.07
N HIS A 347 45.60 -15.07 36.67
CA HIS A 347 45.82 -15.81 35.44
C HIS A 347 44.71 -16.80 35.08
N HIS A 348 44.58 -17.03 33.76
CA HIS A 348 44.44 -18.31 33.04
C HIS A 348 43.51 -19.44 33.54
N HIS A 349 42.63 -19.91 32.66
CA HIS A 349 42.82 -21.27 32.11
C HIS A 349 42.02 -21.49 30.81
N SER A 350 42.75 -22.01 29.86
CA SER A 350 42.35 -22.60 28.60
C SER A 350 41.66 -23.95 28.81
N GLY A 351 40.73 -24.30 27.94
CA GLY A 351 40.18 -25.69 27.84
C GLY A 351 39.55 -25.93 26.46
N LYS A 352 40.29 -26.63 25.64
CA LYS A 352 39.88 -27.24 24.35
C LYS A 352 38.98 -28.46 24.57
N GLY A 353 38.19 -28.81 23.54
CA GLY A 353 37.58 -30.11 23.29
C GLY A 353 36.27 -29.92 22.51
N ALA A 354 36.16 -30.11 21.27
CA ALA A 354 36.24 -31.23 20.32
C ALA A 354 34.99 -32.15 20.38
N ALA A 355 34.26 -32.13 19.26
CA ALA A 355 33.57 -33.21 18.52
C ALA A 355 32.47 -34.04 19.21
N ALA A 356 31.27 -33.96 18.68
CA ALA A 356 30.54 -35.00 17.92
C ALA A 356 29.32 -34.37 17.24
#